data_9a9f67f2a21d25d031246b55b0007125
#
_entry.id   9a9f67f2a21d25d031246b55b0007125
#
_cell.length_a   1.000
_cell.length_b   1.000
_cell.length_c   1.000
_cell.angle_alpha   90.00
_cell.angle_beta   90.00
_cell.angle_gamma   90.00
#
_symmetry.space_group_name_H-M   'P 1'
#
loop_
_entity.id
_entity.type
_entity.pdbx_description
1 polymer ?
#
loop_
_entity_poly.entity_id
_entity_poly.type
_entity_poly.pdbx_seq_one_letter_code
_entity_poly.pdbx_strand_id
1 'polypeptide(L)'
;MPLVFTLLALIVGVIIVCSGGVVTQAEHLAHRLGDPYGTLVLTLSIVGIEVILISAVMLGPGDHHTIARDSVMATVMIVLNLVIGLALIVGGMCHSNLQVNRTGISAYLSMLVVLIATAFAIPAVIGTEGAYNTAQAITIVTLTVILYAFFLFRQTGAQHGDFTETDKDVVVSNTPGIAAIFREHKGEIFTRALVLLITVIPIVLLSHDMASLLDDGLNRLGAPIALSGIIIAMIVFLPEAITTVRAAWGGEGQRVANLAHGALVSCVGLTLPVVLIIGLLTGQTVTLAENPTNLLLLGISLALSIATFDSQKVTAIHGGAHLFVFILYALSVFS
;
A
#
# COMPACT_ATOMS: atom_id res chain seq x y z
N MET A 1 -7.12 -23.81 23.06
CA MET A 1 -5.85 -23.09 22.95
C MET A 1 -4.91 -23.67 21.87
N PRO A 2 -4.33 -24.89 21.98
CA PRO A 2 -3.34 -25.34 20.99
C PRO A 2 -3.90 -25.41 19.54
N LEU A 3 -5.13 -25.85 19.36
CA LEU A 3 -5.73 -25.99 18.03
C LEU A 3 -5.86 -24.65 17.28
N VAL A 4 -6.27 -23.57 17.97
CA VAL A 4 -6.41 -22.22 17.37
C VAL A 4 -5.04 -21.70 16.91
N PHE A 5 -4.02 -21.80 17.76
CA PHE A 5 -2.67 -21.38 17.40
C PHE A 5 -2.03 -22.24 16.30
N THR A 6 -2.33 -23.56 16.29
CA THR A 6 -1.86 -24.45 15.22
C THR A 6 -2.50 -24.10 13.88
N LEU A 7 -3.82 -23.85 13.86
CA LEU A 7 -4.54 -23.46 12.66
C LEU A 7 -4.07 -22.08 12.16
N LEU A 8 -3.91 -21.12 13.07
CA LEU A 8 -3.36 -19.80 12.76
C LEU A 8 -1.96 -19.90 12.15
N ALA A 9 -1.05 -20.69 12.76
CA ALA A 9 0.29 -20.89 12.23
C ALA A 9 0.28 -21.54 10.84
N LEU A 10 -0.63 -22.46 10.58
CA LEU A 10 -0.78 -23.10 9.28
C LEU A 10 -1.28 -22.10 8.23
N ILE A 11 -2.29 -21.30 8.56
CA ILE A 11 -2.82 -20.25 7.67
C ILE A 11 -1.72 -19.23 7.35
N VAL A 12 -1.02 -18.73 8.36
CA VAL A 12 0.11 -17.79 8.17
C VAL A 12 1.20 -18.42 7.30
N GLY A 13 1.53 -19.70 7.53
CA GLY A 13 2.51 -20.43 6.71
C GLY A 13 2.10 -20.50 5.23
N VAL A 14 0.82 -20.81 4.94
CA VAL A 14 0.30 -20.82 3.56
C VAL A 14 0.36 -19.42 2.94
N ILE A 15 -0.02 -18.39 3.68
CA ILE A 15 0.05 -16.99 3.22
C ILE A 15 1.49 -16.61 2.87
N ILE A 16 2.47 -16.95 3.70
CA ILE A 16 3.89 -16.68 3.43
C ILE A 16 4.36 -17.38 2.14
N VAL A 17 4.00 -18.64 1.94
CA VAL A 17 4.36 -19.39 0.73
C VAL A 17 3.72 -18.77 -0.52
N CYS A 18 2.43 -18.45 -0.45
CA CYS A 18 1.73 -17.76 -1.53
C CYS A 18 2.32 -16.37 -1.82
N SER A 19 2.68 -15.62 -0.77
CA SER A 19 3.35 -14.32 -0.89
C SER A 19 4.68 -14.42 -1.63
N GLY A 20 5.48 -15.46 -1.37
CA GLY A 20 6.70 -15.76 -2.13
C GLY A 20 6.41 -16.00 -3.62
N GLY A 21 5.31 -16.70 -3.94
CA GLY A 21 4.85 -16.91 -5.31
C GLY A 21 4.46 -15.59 -6.00
N VAL A 22 3.72 -14.73 -5.31
CA VAL A 22 3.36 -13.38 -5.81
C VAL A 22 4.60 -12.56 -6.11
N VAL A 23 5.55 -12.49 -5.18
CA VAL A 23 6.84 -11.79 -5.37
C VAL A 23 7.56 -12.28 -6.62
N THR A 24 7.67 -13.60 -6.79
CA THR A 24 8.36 -14.17 -7.96
C THR A 24 7.69 -13.78 -9.28
N GLN A 25 6.36 -13.84 -9.38
CA GLN A 25 5.66 -13.45 -10.59
C GLN A 25 5.74 -11.94 -10.84
N ALA A 26 5.68 -11.15 -9.79
CA ALA A 26 5.81 -9.71 -9.84
C ALA A 26 7.20 -9.25 -10.32
N GLU A 27 8.25 -9.86 -9.78
CA GLU A 27 9.64 -9.61 -10.22
C GLU A 27 9.83 -9.95 -11.70
N HIS A 28 9.28 -11.07 -12.16
CA HIS A 28 9.33 -11.42 -13.57
C HIS A 28 8.56 -10.44 -14.46
N LEU A 29 7.37 -9.99 -14.03
CA LEU A 29 6.60 -8.99 -14.78
C LEU A 29 7.33 -7.64 -14.79
N ALA A 30 7.87 -7.20 -13.65
CA ALA A 30 8.63 -5.97 -13.54
C ALA A 30 9.86 -6.00 -14.47
N HIS A 31 10.59 -7.11 -14.50
CA HIS A 31 11.75 -7.26 -15.35
C HIS A 31 11.41 -7.23 -16.85
N ARG A 32 10.24 -7.74 -17.23
CA ARG A 32 9.79 -7.74 -18.65
C ARG A 32 9.19 -6.41 -19.07
N LEU A 33 8.38 -5.79 -18.22
CA LEU A 33 7.67 -4.55 -18.52
C LEU A 33 8.54 -3.33 -18.28
N GLY A 34 9.53 -3.43 -17.38
CA GLY A 34 10.31 -2.30 -16.90
C GLY A 34 9.50 -1.36 -16.00
N ASP A 35 10.19 -0.48 -15.28
CA ASP A 35 9.54 0.56 -14.49
C ASP A 35 9.01 1.69 -15.39
N PRO A 36 7.86 2.28 -15.04
CA PRO A 36 7.01 2.01 -13.86
C PRO A 36 5.94 0.93 -14.06
N TYR A 37 5.87 0.29 -15.21
CA TYR A 37 4.73 -0.58 -15.58
C TYR A 37 4.72 -1.90 -14.82
N GLY A 38 5.89 -2.49 -14.58
CA GLY A 38 5.99 -3.73 -13.81
C GLY A 38 5.57 -3.54 -12.36
N THR A 39 6.04 -2.48 -11.73
CA THR A 39 5.64 -2.11 -10.37
C THR A 39 4.16 -1.76 -10.28
N LEU A 40 3.59 -1.07 -11.28
CA LEU A 40 2.17 -0.77 -11.36
C LEU A 40 1.29 -2.02 -11.42
N VAL A 41 1.65 -3.02 -12.22
CA VAL A 41 0.88 -4.27 -12.30
C VAL A 41 0.85 -4.99 -10.97
N LEU A 42 1.99 -5.06 -10.27
CA LEU A 42 2.06 -5.63 -8.93
C LEU A 42 1.18 -4.87 -7.96
N THR A 43 1.40 -3.57 -7.84
CA THR A 43 0.70 -2.69 -6.92
C THR A 43 -0.82 -2.72 -7.16
N LEU A 44 -1.28 -2.57 -8.41
CA LEU A 44 -2.72 -2.62 -8.72
C LEU A 44 -3.34 -3.98 -8.42
N SER A 45 -2.60 -5.06 -8.57
CA SER A 45 -3.09 -6.40 -8.23
C SER A 45 -3.31 -6.53 -6.71
N ILE A 46 -2.35 -6.11 -5.89
CA ILE A 46 -2.44 -6.17 -4.43
C ILE A 46 -3.52 -5.22 -3.92
N VAL A 47 -3.52 -3.97 -4.38
CA VAL A 47 -4.53 -2.99 -3.99
C VAL A 47 -5.94 -3.41 -4.44
N GLY A 48 -6.08 -3.99 -5.63
CA GLY A 48 -7.36 -4.53 -6.09
C GLY A 48 -7.93 -5.57 -5.12
N ILE A 49 -7.07 -6.38 -4.52
CA ILE A 49 -7.46 -7.37 -3.54
C ILE A 49 -7.84 -6.73 -2.21
N GLU A 50 -7.06 -5.76 -1.73
CA GLU A 50 -7.40 -5.00 -0.53
C GLU A 50 -8.79 -4.36 -0.68
N VAL A 51 -9.07 -3.72 -1.81
CA VAL A 51 -10.36 -3.12 -2.12
C VAL A 51 -11.48 -4.17 -2.12
N ILE A 52 -11.26 -5.33 -2.72
CA ILE A 52 -12.25 -6.44 -2.72
C ILE A 52 -12.48 -6.94 -1.30
N LEU A 53 -11.43 -7.10 -0.49
CA LEU A 53 -11.55 -7.55 0.89
C LEU A 53 -12.36 -6.55 1.74
N ILE A 54 -12.01 -5.28 1.71
CA ILE A 54 -12.73 -4.23 2.43
C ILE A 54 -14.21 -4.18 1.98
N SER A 55 -14.43 -4.26 0.66
CA SER A 55 -15.78 -4.29 0.09
C SER A 55 -16.58 -5.49 0.58
N ALA A 56 -15.97 -6.67 0.61
CA ALA A 56 -16.64 -7.90 1.08
C ALA A 56 -17.03 -7.81 2.56
N VAL A 57 -16.17 -7.21 3.40
CA VAL A 57 -16.48 -7.00 4.81
C VAL A 57 -17.57 -5.95 4.99
N MET A 58 -17.51 -4.82 4.26
CA MET A 58 -18.54 -3.78 4.33
C MET A 58 -19.93 -4.28 3.86
N LEU A 59 -19.98 -5.21 2.93
CA LEU A 59 -21.22 -5.82 2.46
C LEU A 59 -21.67 -7.01 3.32
N GLY A 60 -20.85 -7.44 4.27
CA GLY A 60 -21.15 -8.52 5.21
C GLY A 60 -22.13 -8.10 6.30
N PRO A 61 -22.63 -9.08 7.10
CA PRO A 61 -23.47 -8.81 8.24
C PRO A 61 -22.65 -8.18 9.37
N GLY A 62 -23.17 -7.10 9.98
CA GLY A 62 -22.53 -6.41 11.11
C GLY A 62 -22.44 -4.90 10.88
N ASP A 63 -21.91 -4.20 11.89
CA ASP A 63 -21.63 -2.78 11.81
C ASP A 63 -20.14 -2.57 11.46
N HIS A 64 -19.90 -2.16 10.23
CA HIS A 64 -18.56 -2.02 9.65
C HIS A 64 -18.22 -0.58 9.24
N HIS A 65 -18.84 0.42 9.88
CA HIS A 65 -18.75 1.83 9.50
C HIS A 65 -17.33 2.41 9.54
N THR A 66 -16.38 1.85 10.31
CA THR A 66 -15.00 2.33 10.43
C THR A 66 -13.97 1.46 9.73
N ILE A 67 -14.35 0.27 9.24
CA ILE A 67 -13.37 -0.73 8.78
C ILE A 67 -12.47 -0.24 7.64
N ALA A 68 -13.04 0.55 6.72
CA ALA A 68 -12.26 1.12 5.62
C ALA A 68 -11.22 2.11 6.16
N ARG A 69 -11.59 2.98 7.10
CA ARG A 69 -10.70 3.92 7.77
C ARG A 69 -9.55 3.17 8.46
N ASP A 70 -9.90 2.22 9.32
CA ASP A 70 -8.93 1.52 10.17
C ASP A 70 -7.95 0.69 9.32
N SER A 71 -8.44 0.02 8.27
CA SER A 71 -7.59 -0.76 7.35
C SER A 71 -6.64 0.15 6.56
N VAL A 72 -7.15 1.22 5.95
CA VAL A 72 -6.31 2.12 5.14
C VAL A 72 -5.32 2.87 6.04
N MET A 73 -5.70 3.27 7.25
CA MET A 73 -4.80 3.87 8.24
C MET A 73 -3.64 2.93 8.59
N ALA A 74 -3.95 1.67 8.92
CA ALA A 74 -2.93 0.66 9.21
C ALA A 74 -1.99 0.46 8.01
N THR A 75 -2.54 0.33 6.80
CA THR A 75 -1.77 0.22 5.55
C THR A 75 -0.81 1.39 5.37
N VAL A 76 -1.30 2.63 5.51
CA VAL A 76 -0.47 3.84 5.36
C VAL A 76 0.67 3.85 6.37
N MET A 77 0.39 3.55 7.63
CA MET A 77 1.42 3.54 8.69
C MET A 77 2.43 2.42 8.50
N ILE A 78 1.99 1.23 8.08
CA ILE A 78 2.89 0.10 7.79
C ILE A 78 3.79 0.43 6.60
N VAL A 79 3.23 0.89 5.49
CA VAL A 79 4.03 1.12 4.27
C VAL A 79 4.97 2.30 4.42
N LEU A 80 4.49 3.48 4.89
CA LEU A 80 5.33 4.67 5.06
C LEU A 80 6.42 4.49 6.12
N ASN A 81 6.15 3.73 7.18
CA ASN A 81 7.05 3.73 8.33
C ASN A 81 7.76 2.39 8.54
N LEU A 82 7.06 1.25 8.47
CA LEU A 82 7.70 -0.05 8.63
C LEU A 82 8.43 -0.47 7.36
N VAL A 83 7.74 -0.50 6.21
CA VAL A 83 8.31 -1.02 4.95
C VAL A 83 9.40 -0.10 4.42
N ILE A 84 9.12 1.20 4.30
CA ILE A 84 10.14 2.19 3.91
C ILE A 84 11.28 2.21 4.92
N GLY A 85 10.97 2.21 6.23
CA GLY A 85 11.98 2.18 7.27
C GLY A 85 12.96 1.01 7.13
N LEU A 86 12.44 -0.22 6.97
CA LEU A 86 13.27 -1.41 6.75
C LEU A 86 14.06 -1.32 5.43
N ALA A 87 13.41 -0.91 4.35
CA ALA A 87 14.05 -0.78 3.04
C ALA A 87 15.23 0.23 3.09
N LEU A 88 15.03 1.38 3.73
CA LEU A 88 16.08 2.40 3.86
C LEU A 88 17.21 1.96 4.79
N ILE A 89 16.94 1.18 5.84
CA ILE A 89 18.01 0.60 6.68
C ILE A 89 18.82 -0.38 5.84
N VAL A 90 18.17 -1.35 5.20
CA VAL A 90 18.86 -2.37 4.40
C VAL A 90 19.63 -1.71 3.25
N GLY A 91 18.98 -0.87 2.47
CA GLY A 91 19.62 -0.17 1.36
C GLY A 91 20.77 0.75 1.80
N GLY A 92 20.55 1.52 2.88
CA GLY A 92 21.58 2.42 3.41
C GLY A 92 22.76 1.72 4.10
N MET A 93 22.60 0.44 4.53
CA MET A 93 23.70 -0.39 5.03
C MET A 93 24.48 -1.06 3.89
N CYS A 94 23.81 -1.43 2.80
CA CYS A 94 24.43 -2.08 1.65
C CYS A 94 25.05 -1.07 0.66
N HIS A 95 24.45 0.12 0.56
CA HIS A 95 24.83 1.16 -0.39
C HIS A 95 25.01 2.49 0.36
N SER A 96 25.98 3.29 -0.06
CA SER A 96 26.24 4.60 0.58
C SER A 96 25.12 5.63 0.37
N ASN A 97 24.27 5.41 -0.62
CA ASN A 97 23.12 6.23 -0.99
C ASN A 97 22.16 5.45 -1.90
N LEU A 98 20.88 5.51 -1.61
CA LEU A 98 19.84 5.06 -2.53
C LEU A 98 19.43 6.24 -3.42
N GLN A 99 19.77 6.16 -4.70
CA GLN A 99 19.42 7.21 -5.65
C GLN A 99 17.94 7.12 -6.01
N VAL A 100 17.29 8.27 -6.08
CA VAL A 100 15.85 8.37 -6.39
C VAL A 100 15.61 9.56 -7.31
N ASN A 101 14.61 9.46 -8.17
CA ASN A 101 14.15 10.59 -8.97
C ASN A 101 13.25 11.49 -8.09
N ARG A 102 13.77 12.65 -7.72
CA ARG A 102 13.06 13.60 -6.85
C ARG A 102 11.74 14.07 -7.44
N THR A 103 11.66 14.23 -8.77
CA THR A 103 10.42 14.66 -9.44
C THR A 103 9.32 13.62 -9.28
N GLY A 104 9.64 12.34 -9.52
CA GLY A 104 8.69 11.24 -9.37
C GLY A 104 8.22 11.08 -7.92
N ILE A 105 9.15 11.15 -6.95
CA ILE A 105 8.77 11.07 -5.54
C ILE A 105 7.95 12.27 -5.10
N SER A 106 8.31 13.48 -5.52
CA SER A 106 7.52 14.68 -5.22
C SER A 106 6.09 14.56 -5.75
N ALA A 107 5.89 13.96 -6.92
CA ALA A 107 4.56 13.67 -7.46
C ALA A 107 3.79 12.69 -6.57
N TYR A 108 4.41 11.57 -6.15
CA TYR A 108 3.79 10.63 -5.21
C TYR A 108 3.41 11.30 -3.89
N LEU A 109 4.34 12.03 -3.27
CA LEU A 109 4.10 12.67 -1.97
C LEU A 109 3.00 13.74 -2.07
N SER A 110 2.96 14.50 -3.16
CA SER A 110 1.88 15.47 -3.41
C SER A 110 0.52 14.77 -3.51
N MET A 111 0.45 13.65 -4.22
CA MET A 111 -0.76 12.82 -4.30
C MET A 111 -1.16 12.30 -2.91
N LEU A 112 -0.20 11.77 -2.15
CA LEU A 112 -0.45 11.22 -0.81
C LEU A 112 -0.96 12.26 0.15
N VAL A 113 -0.38 13.47 0.18
CA VAL A 113 -0.86 14.56 1.03
C VAL A 113 -2.33 14.86 0.76
N VAL A 114 -2.72 15.00 -0.52
CA VAL A 114 -4.11 15.30 -0.90
C VAL A 114 -5.04 14.12 -0.59
N LEU A 115 -4.66 12.91 -0.97
CA LEU A 115 -5.50 11.71 -0.79
C LEU A 115 -5.69 11.36 0.69
N ILE A 116 -4.62 11.40 1.49
CA ILE A 116 -4.66 11.13 2.95
C ILE A 116 -5.46 12.20 3.68
N ALA A 117 -5.27 13.48 3.33
CA ALA A 117 -6.08 14.56 3.91
C ALA A 117 -7.57 14.38 3.58
N THR A 118 -7.88 14.03 2.33
CA THR A 118 -9.26 13.80 1.88
C THR A 118 -9.86 12.55 2.56
N ALA A 119 -9.07 11.49 2.75
CA ALA A 119 -9.57 10.29 3.40
C ALA A 119 -9.82 10.47 4.91
N PHE A 120 -8.93 11.16 5.64
CA PHE A 120 -8.90 11.08 7.10
C PHE A 120 -9.12 12.41 7.84
N ALA A 121 -8.64 13.53 7.28
CA ALA A 121 -8.71 14.81 7.96
C ALA A 121 -9.95 15.65 7.55
N ILE A 122 -10.23 15.73 6.27
CA ILE A 122 -11.35 16.54 5.75
C ILE A 122 -12.71 16.06 6.26
N PRO A 123 -13.01 14.74 6.40
CA PRO A 123 -14.28 14.29 6.96
C PRO A 123 -14.52 14.78 8.40
N ALA A 124 -13.45 14.96 9.17
CA ALA A 124 -13.56 15.50 10.53
C ALA A 124 -13.94 16.99 10.57
N VAL A 125 -13.63 17.75 9.51
CA VAL A 125 -13.83 19.20 9.45
C VAL A 125 -15.14 19.59 8.77
N ILE A 126 -15.47 18.96 7.64
CA ILE A 126 -16.65 19.33 6.84
C ILE A 126 -17.75 18.27 6.86
N GLY A 127 -17.47 17.07 7.38
CA GLY A 127 -18.43 15.97 7.48
C GLY A 127 -19.36 16.11 8.69
N THR A 128 -20.28 15.16 8.80
CA THR A 128 -21.15 14.99 9.97
C THR A 128 -20.76 13.71 10.67
N GLU A 129 -20.41 13.76 11.95
CA GLU A 129 -19.94 12.60 12.72
C GLU A 129 -18.77 11.86 12.07
N GLY A 130 -17.89 12.61 11.38
CA GLY A 130 -16.73 12.05 10.70
C GLY A 130 -17.02 11.35 9.37
N ALA A 131 -18.22 11.47 8.84
CA ALA A 131 -18.64 10.91 7.55
C ALA A 131 -19.02 12.03 6.57
N TYR A 132 -18.79 11.79 5.29
CA TYR A 132 -19.28 12.67 4.24
C TYR A 132 -20.79 12.51 4.02
N ASN A 133 -21.51 13.63 3.85
CA ASN A 133 -22.89 13.55 3.37
C ASN A 133 -22.93 13.13 1.88
N THR A 134 -24.11 12.79 1.37
CA THR A 134 -24.31 12.30 0.00
C THR A 134 -23.69 13.20 -1.07
N ALA A 135 -23.90 14.52 -0.98
CA ALA A 135 -23.37 15.45 -1.97
C ALA A 135 -21.84 15.55 -1.90
N GLN A 136 -21.28 15.59 -0.67
CA GLN A 136 -19.84 15.56 -0.44
C GLN A 136 -19.24 14.26 -0.95
N ALA A 137 -19.83 13.11 -0.63
CA ALA A 137 -19.36 11.79 -1.05
C ALA A 137 -19.29 11.68 -2.58
N ILE A 138 -20.33 12.08 -3.31
CA ILE A 138 -20.33 12.09 -4.78
C ILE A 138 -19.23 12.99 -5.33
N THR A 139 -19.04 14.17 -4.74
CA THR A 139 -17.99 15.12 -5.15
C THR A 139 -16.61 14.53 -4.90
N ILE A 140 -16.36 13.97 -3.72
CA ILE A 140 -15.07 13.36 -3.35
C ILE A 140 -14.76 12.15 -4.24
N VAL A 141 -15.72 11.26 -4.49
CA VAL A 141 -15.57 10.13 -5.42
C VAL A 141 -15.14 10.65 -6.80
N THR A 142 -15.86 11.62 -7.33
CA THR A 142 -15.57 12.17 -8.67
C THR A 142 -14.18 12.79 -8.74
N LEU A 143 -13.82 13.63 -7.79
CA LEU A 143 -12.52 14.30 -7.75
C LEU A 143 -11.37 13.30 -7.55
N THR A 144 -11.55 12.32 -6.67
CA THR A 144 -10.51 11.30 -6.42
C THR A 144 -10.27 10.42 -7.65
N VAL A 145 -11.35 9.98 -8.32
CA VAL A 145 -11.23 9.19 -9.55
C VAL A 145 -10.55 9.97 -10.66
N ILE A 146 -10.94 11.24 -10.86
CA ILE A 146 -10.30 12.11 -11.88
C ILE A 146 -8.83 12.33 -11.55
N LEU A 147 -8.50 12.65 -10.29
CA LEU A 147 -7.13 12.90 -9.87
C LEU A 147 -6.26 11.67 -10.04
N TYR A 148 -6.75 10.50 -9.60
CA TYR A 148 -6.01 9.24 -9.71
C TYR A 148 -5.84 8.79 -11.19
N ALA A 149 -6.89 8.90 -12.00
CA ALA A 149 -6.80 8.61 -13.43
C ALA A 149 -5.82 9.56 -14.14
N PHE A 150 -5.84 10.84 -13.81
CA PHE A 150 -4.88 11.81 -14.34
C PHE A 150 -3.44 11.46 -13.92
N PHE A 151 -3.24 11.08 -12.65
CA PHE A 151 -1.93 10.65 -12.16
C PHE A 151 -1.42 9.42 -12.94
N LEU A 152 -2.23 8.36 -13.08
CA LEU A 152 -1.85 7.16 -13.85
C LEU A 152 -1.54 7.49 -15.32
N PHE A 153 -2.36 8.34 -15.94
CA PHE A 153 -2.13 8.77 -17.32
C PHE A 153 -0.78 9.50 -17.49
N ARG A 154 -0.41 10.34 -16.51
CA ARG A 154 0.88 11.04 -16.56
C ARG A 154 2.04 10.11 -16.25
N GLN A 155 1.91 9.26 -15.24
CA GLN A 155 2.93 8.29 -14.81
C GLN A 155 3.26 7.28 -15.92
N THR A 156 2.26 6.80 -16.64
CA THR A 156 2.47 5.82 -17.73
C THR A 156 2.76 6.46 -19.08
N GLY A 157 2.54 7.75 -19.22
CA GLY A 157 2.70 8.52 -20.45
C GLY A 157 3.92 9.44 -20.44
N ALA A 158 3.66 10.73 -20.54
CA ALA A 158 4.70 11.73 -20.77
C ALA A 158 5.71 11.89 -19.62
N GLN A 159 5.37 11.47 -18.40
CA GLN A 159 6.23 11.56 -17.22
C GLN A 159 6.80 10.21 -16.79
N HIS A 160 6.70 9.15 -17.61
CA HIS A 160 7.18 7.83 -17.24
C HIS A 160 8.66 7.84 -16.80
N GLY A 161 9.50 8.68 -17.42
CA GLY A 161 10.90 8.83 -17.10
C GLY A 161 11.18 9.33 -15.67
N ASP A 162 10.21 10.03 -15.05
CA ASP A 162 10.33 10.48 -13.66
C ASP A 162 10.18 9.32 -12.65
N PHE A 163 9.67 8.17 -13.09
CA PHE A 163 9.41 6.99 -12.29
C PHE A 163 10.31 5.80 -12.65
N THR A 164 11.33 6.02 -13.49
CA THR A 164 12.35 5.01 -13.83
C THR A 164 13.61 5.19 -13.01
N GLU A 165 14.39 4.11 -12.88
CA GLU A 165 15.66 4.10 -12.14
C GLU A 165 16.64 5.12 -12.72
N THR A 166 17.38 5.82 -11.84
CA THR A 166 18.28 6.95 -12.21
C THR A 166 19.71 6.50 -12.54
N ASP A 167 20.01 5.21 -12.48
CA ASP A 167 21.38 4.74 -12.63
C ASP A 167 21.91 4.96 -14.05
N LYS A 168 23.00 5.74 -14.16
CA LYS A 168 23.58 6.23 -15.42
C LYS A 168 24.31 5.14 -16.23
N ASP A 169 24.52 3.97 -15.67
CA ASP A 169 25.23 2.86 -16.31
C ASP A 169 24.30 1.89 -17.06
N VAL A 170 23.00 2.02 -16.88
CA VAL A 170 22.03 1.37 -17.80
C VAL A 170 22.03 2.18 -19.08
N VAL A 171 22.87 1.74 -20.03
CA VAL A 171 22.78 2.15 -21.44
C VAL A 171 21.31 2.36 -21.76
N VAL A 172 20.97 3.55 -22.27
CA VAL A 172 19.68 3.80 -22.91
C VAL A 172 19.63 2.86 -24.12
N SER A 173 19.43 1.58 -23.83
CA SER A 173 19.00 0.61 -24.83
C SER A 173 17.65 1.12 -25.27
N ASN A 174 17.44 1.25 -26.55
CA ASN A 174 16.16 1.48 -27.21
C ASN A 174 15.16 0.47 -26.65
N THR A 175 14.61 0.77 -25.45
CA THR A 175 13.59 -0.10 -24.82
C THR A 175 12.40 -0.02 -25.78
N PRO A 176 11.99 -1.14 -26.39
CA PRO A 176 10.85 -1.14 -27.28
C PRO A 176 9.67 -0.54 -26.54
N GLY A 177 8.93 0.34 -27.18
CA GLY A 177 7.76 0.93 -26.53
C GLY A 177 6.84 -0.17 -25.98
N ILE A 178 6.16 0.08 -24.87
CA ILE A 178 5.35 -0.91 -24.15
C ILE A 178 4.42 -1.72 -25.05
N ALA A 179 3.89 -1.08 -26.11
CA ALA A 179 3.05 -1.73 -27.11
C ALA A 179 3.80 -2.82 -27.92
N ALA A 180 5.10 -2.65 -28.12
CA ALA A 180 5.94 -3.64 -28.80
C ALA A 180 6.24 -4.82 -27.86
N ILE A 181 6.58 -4.54 -26.58
CA ILE A 181 6.80 -5.55 -25.54
C ILE A 181 5.53 -6.40 -25.34
N PHE A 182 4.37 -5.75 -25.23
CA PHE A 182 3.08 -6.45 -25.11
C PHE A 182 2.78 -7.32 -26.33
N ARG A 183 3.08 -6.86 -27.54
CA ARG A 183 2.81 -7.63 -28.76
C ARG A 183 3.73 -8.85 -28.89
N GLU A 184 4.98 -8.71 -28.48
CA GLU A 184 5.99 -9.76 -28.56
C GLU A 184 5.83 -10.82 -27.47
N HIS A 185 5.50 -10.41 -26.22
CA HIS A 185 5.43 -11.27 -25.05
C HIS A 185 4.02 -11.44 -24.47
N LYS A 186 2.97 -11.16 -25.26
CA LYS A 186 1.56 -11.16 -24.79
C LYS A 186 1.16 -12.42 -24.02
N GLY A 187 1.57 -13.59 -24.50
CA GLY A 187 1.26 -14.86 -23.87
C GLY A 187 1.93 -15.03 -22.49
N GLU A 188 3.21 -14.66 -22.40
CA GLU A 188 3.97 -14.74 -21.13
C GLU A 188 3.41 -13.75 -20.12
N ILE A 189 3.19 -12.49 -20.50
CA ILE A 189 2.64 -11.45 -19.63
C ILE A 189 1.27 -11.85 -19.10
N PHE A 190 0.38 -12.33 -19.98
CA PHE A 190 -0.96 -12.78 -19.59
C PHE A 190 -0.91 -13.97 -18.64
N THR A 191 -0.07 -14.99 -18.93
CA THR A 191 0.07 -16.17 -18.08
C THR A 191 0.61 -15.80 -16.69
N ARG A 192 1.64 -14.94 -16.62
CA ARG A 192 2.21 -14.48 -15.34
C ARG A 192 1.25 -13.64 -14.54
N ALA A 193 0.51 -12.73 -15.19
CA ALA A 193 -0.53 -11.94 -14.54
C ALA A 193 -1.66 -12.84 -14.01
N LEU A 194 -2.07 -13.87 -14.77
CA LEU A 194 -3.07 -14.84 -14.32
C LEU A 194 -2.57 -15.67 -13.13
N VAL A 195 -1.32 -16.16 -13.16
CA VAL A 195 -0.72 -16.89 -12.04
C VAL A 195 -0.63 -15.99 -10.81
N LEU A 196 -0.22 -14.72 -10.97
CA LEU A 196 -0.19 -13.74 -9.89
C LEU A 196 -1.58 -13.60 -9.27
N LEU A 197 -2.62 -13.36 -10.05
CA LEU A 197 -4.00 -13.25 -9.56
C LEU A 197 -4.46 -14.53 -8.83
N ILE A 198 -4.20 -15.71 -9.40
CA ILE A 198 -4.55 -17.00 -8.77
C ILE A 198 -3.80 -17.18 -7.44
N THR A 199 -2.53 -16.81 -7.37
CA THR A 199 -1.70 -16.97 -6.16
C THR A 199 -2.14 -15.99 -5.06
N VAL A 200 -2.72 -14.89 -5.43
CA VAL A 200 -3.22 -13.90 -4.48
C VAL A 200 -4.58 -14.29 -3.87
N ILE A 201 -5.45 -14.99 -4.60
CA ILE A 201 -6.77 -15.44 -4.09
C ILE A 201 -6.67 -16.17 -2.74
N PRO A 202 -5.79 -17.18 -2.54
CA PRO A 202 -5.62 -17.82 -1.24
C PRO A 202 -5.22 -16.86 -0.12
N ILE A 203 -4.38 -15.86 -0.41
CA ILE A 203 -3.96 -14.87 0.58
C ILE A 203 -5.19 -14.11 1.10
N VAL A 204 -6.05 -13.66 0.19
CA VAL A 204 -7.26 -12.92 0.55
C VAL A 204 -8.25 -13.78 1.34
N LEU A 205 -8.56 -14.98 0.83
CA LEU A 205 -9.53 -15.87 1.48
C LEU A 205 -9.05 -16.28 2.88
N LEU A 206 -7.79 -16.65 3.02
CA LEU A 206 -7.20 -17.03 4.30
C LEU A 206 -7.01 -15.86 5.26
N SER A 207 -6.84 -14.64 4.75
CA SER A 207 -6.74 -13.45 5.59
C SER A 207 -8.02 -13.19 6.38
N HIS A 208 -9.20 -13.47 5.80
CA HIS A 208 -10.47 -13.35 6.50
C HIS A 208 -10.59 -14.36 7.66
N ASP A 209 -10.29 -15.63 7.39
CA ASP A 209 -10.31 -16.69 8.42
C ASP A 209 -9.24 -16.42 9.50
N MET A 210 -8.08 -15.95 9.08
CA MET A 210 -7.00 -15.53 9.99
C MET A 210 -7.45 -14.40 10.92
N ALA A 211 -8.18 -13.41 10.40
CA ALA A 211 -8.69 -12.29 11.19
C ALA A 211 -9.55 -12.79 12.36
N SER A 212 -10.50 -13.66 12.09
CA SER A 212 -11.41 -14.21 13.11
C SER A 212 -10.66 -15.03 14.18
N LEU A 213 -9.68 -15.84 13.76
CA LEU A 213 -8.85 -16.64 14.67
C LEU A 213 -7.90 -15.77 15.49
N LEU A 214 -7.39 -14.70 14.89
CA LEU A 214 -6.51 -13.75 15.55
C LEU A 214 -7.27 -12.96 16.61
N ASP A 215 -8.48 -12.48 16.29
CA ASP A 215 -9.36 -11.78 17.22
C ASP A 215 -9.73 -12.68 18.42
N ASP A 216 -10.10 -13.93 18.19
CA ASP A 216 -10.36 -14.89 19.28
C ASP A 216 -9.09 -15.13 20.11
N GLY A 217 -7.93 -15.29 19.49
CA GLY A 217 -6.65 -15.47 20.15
C GLY A 217 -6.23 -14.25 21.01
N LEU A 218 -6.31 -13.05 20.44
CA LEU A 218 -5.96 -11.80 21.11
C LEU A 218 -6.92 -11.47 22.26
N ASN A 219 -8.23 -11.66 22.06
CA ASN A 219 -9.23 -11.49 23.13
C ASN A 219 -8.94 -12.40 24.33
N ARG A 220 -8.53 -13.65 24.10
CA ARG A 220 -8.13 -14.59 25.16
C ARG A 220 -6.83 -14.17 25.88
N LEU A 221 -5.97 -13.40 25.22
CA LEU A 221 -4.74 -12.84 25.79
C LEU A 221 -4.95 -11.46 26.42
N GLY A 222 -6.15 -10.88 26.31
CA GLY A 222 -6.45 -9.53 26.80
C GLY A 222 -5.75 -8.43 25.99
N ALA A 223 -5.37 -8.72 24.74
CA ALA A 223 -4.73 -7.75 23.85
C ALA A 223 -5.77 -6.87 23.13
N PRO A 224 -5.42 -5.62 22.75
CA PRO A 224 -6.32 -4.74 22.03
C PRO A 224 -6.74 -5.34 20.66
N ILE A 225 -8.02 -5.24 20.31
CA ILE A 225 -8.56 -5.71 19.03
C ILE A 225 -7.87 -5.01 17.84
N ALA A 226 -7.51 -3.75 18.00
CA ALA A 226 -6.79 -2.99 16.96
C ALA A 226 -5.44 -3.60 16.55
N LEU A 227 -4.82 -4.41 17.43
CA LEU A 227 -3.60 -5.15 17.11
C LEU A 227 -3.83 -6.20 16.00
N SER A 228 -5.03 -6.79 15.97
CA SER A 228 -5.45 -7.72 14.91
C SER A 228 -5.36 -7.04 13.53
N GLY A 229 -5.91 -5.84 13.38
CA GLY A 229 -5.85 -5.06 12.13
C GLY A 229 -4.42 -4.81 11.64
N ILE A 230 -3.52 -4.45 12.56
CA ILE A 230 -2.10 -4.25 12.22
C ILE A 230 -1.44 -5.55 11.73
N ILE A 231 -1.67 -6.65 12.44
CA ILE A 231 -1.08 -7.96 12.08
C ILE A 231 -1.62 -8.42 10.72
N ILE A 232 -2.92 -8.29 10.49
CA ILE A 232 -3.56 -8.64 9.21
C ILE A 232 -2.96 -7.79 8.08
N ALA A 233 -2.91 -6.47 8.25
CA ALA A 233 -2.34 -5.57 7.27
C ALA A 233 -0.85 -5.90 6.98
N MET A 234 -0.04 -6.19 8.01
CA MET A 234 1.36 -6.63 7.81
C MET A 234 1.45 -7.90 6.97
N ILE A 235 0.54 -8.85 7.14
CA ILE A 235 0.56 -10.12 6.39
C ILE A 235 0.10 -9.90 4.95
N VAL A 236 -0.95 -9.10 4.73
CA VAL A 236 -1.45 -8.77 3.39
C VAL A 236 -0.40 -8.02 2.56
N PHE A 237 0.31 -7.09 3.18
CA PHE A 237 1.38 -6.31 2.53
C PHE A 237 2.76 -7.00 2.54
N LEU A 238 2.85 -8.23 3.07
CA LEU A 238 4.11 -8.97 3.11
C LEU A 238 4.78 -9.13 1.73
N PRO A 239 4.06 -9.45 0.62
CA PRO A 239 4.66 -9.54 -0.70
C PRO A 239 5.34 -8.24 -1.13
N GLU A 240 4.66 -7.12 -0.91
CA GLU A 240 5.14 -5.79 -1.27
C GLU A 240 6.32 -5.35 -0.40
N ALA A 241 6.27 -5.65 0.91
CA ALA A 241 7.36 -5.41 1.83
C ALA A 241 8.63 -6.19 1.43
N ILE A 242 8.50 -7.48 1.11
CA ILE A 242 9.62 -8.31 0.66
C ILE A 242 10.22 -7.76 -0.63
N THR A 243 9.39 -7.42 -1.62
CA THR A 243 9.85 -6.89 -2.91
C THR A 243 10.54 -5.54 -2.72
N THR A 244 9.99 -4.66 -1.87
CA THR A 244 10.56 -3.34 -1.57
C THR A 244 11.93 -3.47 -0.88
N VAL A 245 12.05 -4.36 0.12
CA VAL A 245 13.33 -4.59 0.81
C VAL A 245 14.36 -5.23 -0.13
N ARG A 246 13.96 -6.14 -1.03
CA ARG A 246 14.84 -6.71 -2.06
C ARG A 246 15.33 -5.65 -3.05
N ALA A 247 14.45 -4.75 -3.51
CA ALA A 247 14.83 -3.62 -4.35
C ALA A 247 15.86 -2.73 -3.65
N ALA A 248 15.66 -2.43 -2.36
CA ALA A 248 16.61 -1.68 -1.56
C ALA A 248 17.97 -2.39 -1.41
N TRP A 249 17.96 -3.71 -1.22
CA TRP A 249 19.19 -4.52 -1.19
C TRP A 249 19.94 -4.45 -2.53
N GLY A 250 19.22 -4.46 -3.65
CA GLY A 250 19.77 -4.29 -5.00
C GLY A 250 20.26 -2.88 -5.32
N GLY A 251 19.99 -1.88 -4.47
CA GLY A 251 20.33 -0.48 -4.73
C GLY A 251 19.32 0.25 -5.61
N GLU A 252 18.17 -0.37 -5.90
CA GLU A 252 17.13 0.14 -6.79
C GLU A 252 16.23 1.15 -6.04
N GLY A 253 16.76 2.35 -5.78
CA GLY A 253 16.09 3.35 -4.93
C GLY A 253 14.77 3.84 -5.52
N GLN A 254 14.70 4.05 -6.83
CA GLN A 254 13.44 4.47 -7.47
C GLN A 254 12.38 3.38 -7.40
N ARG A 255 12.76 2.12 -7.55
CA ARG A 255 11.85 0.99 -7.41
C ARG A 255 11.30 0.86 -5.98
N VAL A 256 12.12 1.13 -4.95
CA VAL A 256 11.64 1.24 -3.56
C VAL A 256 10.56 2.30 -3.45
N ALA A 257 10.78 3.49 -4.03
CA ALA A 257 9.82 4.57 -4.02
C ALA A 257 8.54 4.22 -4.79
N ASN A 258 8.66 3.63 -5.97
CA ASN A 258 7.53 3.22 -6.79
C ASN A 258 6.67 2.16 -6.08
N LEU A 259 7.29 1.14 -5.48
CA LEU A 259 6.58 0.10 -4.73
C LEU A 259 5.85 0.68 -3.52
N ALA A 260 6.54 1.44 -2.67
CA ALA A 260 5.95 1.93 -1.43
C ALA A 260 4.95 3.07 -1.65
N HIS A 261 5.39 4.18 -2.27
CA HIS A 261 4.51 5.34 -2.45
C HIS A 261 3.45 5.10 -3.52
N GLY A 262 3.79 4.38 -4.61
CA GLY A 262 2.84 4.01 -5.65
C GLY A 262 1.72 3.13 -5.13
N ALA A 263 2.04 2.15 -4.25
CA ALA A 263 1.05 1.34 -3.56
C ALA A 263 0.08 2.19 -2.76
N LEU A 264 0.59 3.13 -1.96
CA LEU A 264 -0.25 3.98 -1.12
C LEU A 264 -1.15 4.92 -1.94
N VAL A 265 -0.60 5.54 -3.00
CA VAL A 265 -1.43 6.37 -3.91
C VAL A 265 -2.54 5.53 -4.54
N SER A 266 -2.24 4.29 -4.93
CA SER A 266 -3.23 3.38 -5.50
C SER A 266 -4.22 2.87 -4.45
N CYS A 267 -3.75 2.50 -3.25
CA CYS A 267 -4.58 2.05 -2.14
C CYS A 267 -5.62 3.12 -1.79
N VAL A 268 -5.18 4.33 -1.41
CA VAL A 268 -6.11 5.40 -1.02
C VAL A 268 -6.95 5.86 -2.21
N GLY A 269 -6.33 6.00 -3.40
CA GLY A 269 -6.98 6.47 -4.62
C GLY A 269 -8.08 5.55 -5.15
N LEU A 270 -8.00 4.25 -4.89
CA LEU A 270 -9.03 3.27 -5.28
C LEU A 270 -9.99 2.95 -4.13
N THR A 271 -9.48 2.76 -2.91
CA THR A 271 -10.31 2.37 -1.77
C THR A 271 -11.30 3.46 -1.39
N LEU A 272 -10.85 4.72 -1.32
CA LEU A 272 -11.72 5.84 -0.92
C LEU A 272 -12.97 5.98 -1.82
N PRO A 273 -12.87 6.02 -3.17
CA PRO A 273 -14.06 6.04 -4.02
C PRO A 273 -14.95 4.82 -3.85
N VAL A 274 -14.36 3.62 -3.78
CA VAL A 274 -15.13 2.37 -3.72
C VAL A 274 -15.94 2.29 -2.43
N VAL A 275 -15.35 2.58 -1.27
CA VAL A 275 -16.06 2.52 0.02
C VAL A 275 -17.15 3.58 0.11
N LEU A 276 -16.94 4.78 -0.44
CA LEU A 276 -17.98 5.81 -0.52
C LEU A 276 -19.12 5.39 -1.45
N ILE A 277 -18.83 4.78 -2.60
CA ILE A 277 -19.84 4.24 -3.51
C ILE A 277 -20.66 3.14 -2.82
N ILE A 278 -20.01 2.21 -2.11
CA ILE A 278 -20.71 1.17 -1.34
C ILE A 278 -21.63 1.82 -0.30
N GLY A 279 -21.13 2.79 0.49
CA GLY A 279 -21.94 3.51 1.45
C GLY A 279 -23.18 4.17 0.82
N LEU A 280 -22.99 4.83 -0.34
CA LEU A 280 -24.09 5.47 -1.08
C LEU A 280 -25.13 4.47 -1.61
N LEU A 281 -24.68 3.30 -2.09
CA LEU A 281 -25.58 2.27 -2.65
C LEU A 281 -26.31 1.47 -1.58
N THR A 282 -25.67 1.24 -0.43
CA THR A 282 -26.24 0.45 0.67
C THR A 282 -26.95 1.29 1.72
N GLY A 283 -26.77 2.62 1.67
CA GLY A 283 -27.27 3.52 2.71
C GLY A 283 -26.48 3.44 4.02
N GLN A 284 -25.32 2.79 4.03
CA GLN A 284 -24.46 2.70 5.21
C GLN A 284 -23.65 3.98 5.38
N THR A 285 -23.52 4.43 6.63
CA THR A 285 -22.62 5.55 6.97
C THR A 285 -21.16 5.03 6.96
N VAL A 286 -20.30 5.71 6.21
CA VAL A 286 -18.87 5.40 6.16
C VAL A 286 -18.12 6.47 6.96
N THR A 287 -17.70 6.13 8.17
CA THR A 287 -16.92 7.03 9.03
C THR A 287 -15.46 6.96 8.64
N LEU A 288 -14.96 8.06 8.09
CA LEU A 288 -13.58 8.17 7.57
C LEU A 288 -12.67 9.02 8.45
N ALA A 289 -13.25 9.94 9.24
CA ALA A 289 -12.47 10.80 10.11
C ALA A 289 -11.64 9.99 11.12
N GLU A 290 -10.34 10.25 11.14
CA GLU A 290 -9.42 9.66 12.10
C GLU A 290 -9.34 10.46 13.39
N ASN A 291 -8.91 9.77 14.45
CA ASN A 291 -8.65 10.41 15.73
C ASN A 291 -7.43 11.35 15.68
N PRO A 292 -7.32 12.33 16.57
CA PRO A 292 -6.24 13.32 16.55
C PRO A 292 -4.83 12.70 16.66
N THR A 293 -4.67 11.60 17.39
CA THR A 293 -3.37 10.91 17.55
C THR A 293 -2.92 10.33 16.21
N ASN A 294 -3.80 9.63 15.50
CA ASN A 294 -3.53 9.06 14.19
C ASN A 294 -3.27 10.15 13.14
N LEU A 295 -4.03 11.25 13.16
CA LEU A 295 -3.81 12.40 12.28
C LEU A 295 -2.43 13.04 12.53
N LEU A 296 -2.02 13.17 13.79
CA LEU A 296 -0.67 13.65 14.13
C LEU A 296 0.42 12.73 13.59
N LEU A 297 0.28 11.41 13.81
CA LEU A 297 1.25 10.42 13.32
C LEU A 297 1.31 10.39 11.78
N LEU A 298 0.18 10.52 11.09
CA LEU A 298 0.13 10.68 9.63
C LEU A 298 0.86 11.93 9.17
N GLY A 299 0.61 13.06 9.83
CA GLY A 299 1.31 14.33 9.54
C GLY A 299 2.82 14.21 9.72
N ILE A 300 3.27 13.57 10.82
CA ILE A 300 4.69 13.30 11.07
C ILE A 300 5.26 12.38 9.99
N SER A 301 4.54 11.30 9.61
CA SER A 301 4.99 10.34 8.60
C SER A 301 5.16 11.00 7.22
N LEU A 302 4.20 11.83 6.81
CA LEU A 302 4.28 12.57 5.55
C LEU A 302 5.42 13.60 5.57
N ALA A 303 5.57 14.37 6.65
CA ALA A 303 6.66 15.33 6.81
C ALA A 303 8.03 14.64 6.79
N LEU A 304 8.15 13.48 7.48
CA LEU A 304 9.35 12.67 7.49
C LEU A 304 9.66 12.10 6.10
N SER A 305 8.66 11.61 5.37
CA SER A 305 8.84 11.12 3.99
C SER A 305 9.32 12.24 3.07
N ILE A 306 8.72 13.44 3.17
CA ILE A 306 9.17 14.61 2.40
C ILE A 306 10.63 14.93 2.73
N ALA A 307 10.99 15.04 4.02
CA ALA A 307 12.35 15.35 4.44
C ALA A 307 13.37 14.28 4.02
N THR A 308 12.98 13.00 4.08
CA THR A 308 13.81 11.85 3.68
C THR A 308 14.16 11.93 2.20
N PHE A 309 13.17 12.09 1.35
CA PHE A 309 13.33 11.98 -0.10
C PHE A 309 13.68 13.30 -0.79
N ASP A 310 13.53 14.44 -0.11
CA ASP A 310 14.11 15.72 -0.57
C ASP A 310 15.60 15.83 -0.25
N SER A 311 16.13 14.98 0.61
CA SER A 311 17.55 14.97 0.96
C SER A 311 18.43 14.59 -0.26
N GLN A 312 19.69 15.07 -0.27
CA GLN A 312 20.65 14.69 -1.32
C GLN A 312 21.07 13.22 -1.24
N LYS A 313 20.98 12.62 -0.05
CA LYS A 313 21.36 11.24 0.22
C LYS A 313 20.32 10.60 1.12
N VAL A 314 19.74 9.51 0.66
CA VAL A 314 18.84 8.68 1.44
C VAL A 314 19.67 7.60 2.15
N THR A 315 19.65 7.60 3.48
CA THR A 315 20.53 6.79 4.32
C THR A 315 19.77 5.95 5.34
N ALA A 316 20.45 5.00 6.00
CA ALA A 316 19.87 4.17 7.04
C ALA A 316 19.29 4.96 8.25
N ILE A 317 19.80 6.18 8.52
CA ILE A 317 19.29 7.03 9.59
C ILE A 317 17.83 7.43 9.31
N HIS A 318 17.51 7.77 8.06
CA HIS A 318 16.13 8.07 7.67
C HIS A 318 15.23 6.85 7.92
N GLY A 319 15.72 5.64 7.58
CA GLY A 319 14.99 4.40 7.85
C GLY A 319 14.73 4.18 9.35
N GLY A 320 15.72 4.47 10.21
CA GLY A 320 15.56 4.42 11.66
C GLY A 320 14.48 5.38 12.18
N ALA A 321 14.42 6.59 11.63
CA ALA A 321 13.41 7.58 11.98
C ALA A 321 11.99 7.10 11.60
N HIS A 322 11.83 6.52 10.41
CA HIS A 322 10.55 5.91 9.99
C HIS A 322 10.14 4.75 10.92
N LEU A 323 11.05 3.83 11.24
CA LEU A 323 10.74 2.74 12.18
C LEU A 323 10.35 3.25 13.57
N PHE A 324 10.96 4.34 14.03
CA PHE A 324 10.58 4.96 15.30
C PHE A 324 9.13 5.44 15.28
N VAL A 325 8.68 6.08 14.19
CA VAL A 325 7.28 6.50 14.02
C VAL A 325 6.34 5.30 13.98
N PHE A 326 6.74 4.19 13.34
CA PHE A 326 5.96 2.95 13.36
C PHE A 326 5.79 2.40 14.79
N ILE A 327 6.85 2.42 15.60
CA ILE A 327 6.78 2.00 17.01
C ILE A 327 5.83 2.91 17.80
N LEU A 328 5.85 4.22 17.57
CA LEU A 328 4.90 5.16 18.19
C LEU A 328 3.45 4.84 17.80
N TYR A 329 3.22 4.51 16.51
CA TYR A 329 1.90 4.07 16.05
C TYR A 329 1.48 2.76 16.75
N ALA A 330 2.37 1.77 16.81
CA ALA A 330 2.09 0.52 17.52
C ALA A 330 1.76 0.77 19.01
N LEU A 331 2.49 1.68 19.67
CA LEU A 331 2.22 2.07 21.06
C LEU A 331 0.85 2.75 21.22
N SER A 332 0.44 3.61 20.25
CA SER A 332 -0.85 4.30 20.31
C SER A 332 -2.05 3.34 20.23
N VAL A 333 -1.85 2.14 19.69
CA VAL A 333 -2.89 1.09 19.64
C VAL A 333 -3.15 0.48 21.03
N PHE A 334 -2.18 0.58 21.96
CA PHE A 334 -2.32 0.08 23.33
C PHE A 334 -2.72 1.18 24.33
N SER A 335 -2.91 2.40 23.88
CA SER A 335 -3.32 3.54 24.71
C SER A 335 -4.82 3.79 24.61
#